data_cefa2f05e0b8e428d77c2e97d2a9a2cd
#
_entry.id   cefa2f05e0b8e428d77c2e97d2a9a2cd
#
_cell.length_a   1.000
_cell.length_b   1.000
_cell.length_c   1.000
_cell.angle_alpha   90.00
_cell.angle_beta   90.00
_cell.angle_gamma   90.00
#
_symmetry.space_group_name_H-M   'P 1'
#
loop_
_entity.id
_entity.type
_entity.pdbx_description
1 polymer ?
#
loop_
_entity_poly.entity_id
_entity_poly.type
_entity_poly.pdbx_seq_one_letter_code
_entity_poly.pdbx_strand_id
1 'polypeptide(L)'
;MIIKIIVLMSLCAVIAFRKHFKKRALFVFVLIVAICANIFIPAFEFFVRSEPQNDRILDYISQINWHDSDLLKSKGFDCDGKTGTYADDDKFSIHVADATSYDKAEIVSEYKNIHYEYFSYLSDTLLIPQLRKSYSVIVNDKVVEITYKDCLSKPGIMDKLEGIFGAAA
;
A
#
# COMPACT_ATOMS: atom_id res chain seq x y z
N MET A 1 -4.24 -5.82 12.20
CA MET A 1 -3.78 -6.96 13.03
C MET A 1 -4.94 -7.89 13.47
N ILE A 2 -6.01 -7.36 14.06
CA ILE A 2 -7.16 -8.16 14.55
C ILE A 2 -7.80 -9.00 13.43
N ILE A 3 -8.01 -8.43 12.26
CA ILE A 3 -8.62 -9.13 11.10
C ILE A 3 -7.77 -10.32 10.68
N LYS A 4 -6.44 -10.19 10.59
CA LYS A 4 -5.53 -11.29 10.26
C LYS A 4 -5.65 -12.46 11.26
N ILE A 5 -5.81 -12.14 12.54
CA ILE A 5 -5.99 -13.15 13.60
C ILE A 5 -7.33 -13.87 13.45
N ILE A 6 -8.43 -13.13 13.24
CA ILE A 6 -9.78 -13.71 13.06
C ILE A 6 -9.79 -14.63 11.84
N VAL A 7 -9.19 -14.19 10.75
CA VAL A 7 -9.05 -14.92 9.50
C VAL A 7 -8.28 -16.22 9.70
N LEU A 8 -7.12 -16.17 10.35
CA LEU A 8 -6.33 -17.37 10.65
C LEU A 8 -7.07 -18.32 11.60
N MET A 9 -7.74 -17.79 12.62
CA MET A 9 -8.54 -18.59 13.55
C MET A 9 -9.71 -19.29 12.86
N SER A 10 -10.38 -18.64 11.90
CA SER A 10 -11.48 -19.28 11.13
C SER A 10 -10.97 -20.46 10.32
N LEU A 11 -9.80 -20.36 9.69
CA LEU A 11 -9.18 -21.46 8.95
C LEU A 11 -8.79 -22.61 9.88
N CYS A 12 -8.15 -22.30 11.02
CA CYS A 12 -7.81 -23.29 12.04
C CYS A 12 -9.05 -24.01 12.59
N ALA A 13 -10.15 -23.28 12.83
CA ALA A 13 -11.42 -23.87 13.27
C ALA A 13 -11.98 -24.86 12.24
N VAL A 14 -12.02 -24.49 10.95
CA VAL A 14 -12.49 -25.41 9.89
C VAL A 14 -11.66 -26.69 9.86
N ILE A 15 -10.34 -26.58 10.01
CA ILE A 15 -9.44 -27.76 10.04
C ILE A 15 -9.66 -28.58 11.30
N ALA A 16 -9.79 -27.95 12.47
CA ALA A 16 -10.02 -28.64 13.75
C ALA A 16 -11.36 -29.41 13.77
N PHE A 17 -12.41 -28.83 13.19
CA PHE A 17 -13.73 -29.45 13.12
C PHE A 17 -13.88 -30.44 11.97
N ARG A 18 -12.81 -30.80 11.26
CA ARG A 18 -12.82 -31.79 10.15
C ARG A 18 -13.57 -33.05 10.47
N LYS A 19 -13.47 -33.58 11.69
CA LYS A 19 -14.11 -34.83 12.12
C LYS A 19 -15.64 -34.75 12.15
N HIS A 20 -16.23 -33.57 12.22
CA HIS A 20 -17.66 -33.36 12.24
C HIS A 20 -18.30 -33.35 10.84
N PHE A 21 -17.50 -33.26 9.79
CA PHE A 21 -18.02 -33.32 8.42
C PHE A 21 -18.23 -34.75 7.96
N LYS A 22 -19.49 -35.17 7.86
CA LYS A 22 -19.87 -36.54 7.42
C LYS A 22 -19.49 -36.86 5.97
N LYS A 23 -19.36 -35.82 5.10
CA LYS A 23 -19.02 -35.98 3.68
C LYS A 23 -17.74 -35.22 3.37
N ARG A 24 -16.76 -35.91 2.74
CA ARG A 24 -15.50 -35.29 2.29
C ARG A 24 -15.71 -34.06 1.37
N ALA A 25 -16.67 -34.16 0.44
CA ALA A 25 -17.00 -33.09 -0.48
C ALA A 25 -17.46 -31.81 0.24
N LEU A 26 -18.28 -31.96 1.29
CA LEU A 26 -18.72 -30.79 2.09
C LEU A 26 -17.56 -30.15 2.83
N PHE A 27 -16.65 -30.94 3.39
CA PHE A 27 -15.45 -30.42 4.06
C PHE A 27 -14.58 -29.64 3.06
N VAL A 28 -14.31 -30.18 1.87
CA VAL A 28 -13.51 -29.52 0.83
C VAL A 28 -14.18 -28.23 0.39
N PHE A 29 -15.49 -28.23 0.19
CA PHE A 29 -16.24 -27.02 -0.18
C PHE A 29 -16.12 -25.93 0.90
N VAL A 30 -16.37 -26.27 2.17
CA VAL A 30 -16.24 -25.31 3.29
C VAL A 30 -14.80 -24.79 3.43
N LEU A 31 -13.80 -25.65 3.22
CA LEU A 31 -12.40 -25.26 3.23
C LEU A 31 -12.08 -24.26 2.11
N ILE A 32 -12.55 -24.51 0.89
CA ILE A 32 -12.38 -23.59 -0.24
C ILE A 32 -13.03 -22.24 0.05
N VAL A 33 -14.28 -22.25 0.56
CA VAL A 33 -14.99 -21.03 0.92
C VAL A 33 -14.23 -20.26 2.00
N ALA A 34 -13.70 -20.95 3.02
CA ALA A 34 -12.90 -20.31 4.07
C ALA A 34 -11.61 -19.70 3.52
N ILE A 35 -10.90 -20.40 2.62
CA ILE A 35 -9.69 -19.86 1.96
C ILE A 35 -10.05 -18.63 1.10
N CYS A 36 -11.09 -18.72 0.29
CA CYS A 36 -11.55 -17.59 -0.51
C CYS A 36 -11.93 -16.40 0.37
N ALA A 37 -12.70 -16.60 1.43
CA ALA A 37 -13.06 -15.54 2.36
C ALA A 37 -11.82 -14.88 3.02
N ASN A 38 -10.81 -15.70 3.35
CA ASN A 38 -9.55 -15.21 3.91
C ASN A 38 -8.75 -14.32 2.95
N ILE A 39 -8.90 -14.52 1.65
CA ILE A 39 -8.24 -13.70 0.62
C ILE A 39 -9.10 -12.46 0.30
N PHE A 40 -10.40 -12.68 0.03
CA PHE A 40 -11.27 -11.62 -0.50
C PHE A 40 -11.71 -10.60 0.56
N ILE A 41 -11.96 -11.01 1.81
CA ILE A 41 -12.41 -10.07 2.85
C ILE A 41 -11.35 -9.00 3.15
N PRO A 42 -10.08 -9.34 3.42
CA PRO A 42 -9.06 -8.33 3.63
C PRO A 42 -8.81 -7.45 2.40
N ALA A 43 -8.81 -8.04 1.20
CA ALA A 43 -8.65 -7.28 -0.05
C ALA A 43 -9.82 -6.31 -0.25
N PHE A 44 -11.05 -6.75 -0.07
CA PHE A 44 -12.24 -5.91 -0.18
C PHE A 44 -12.22 -4.78 0.85
N GLU A 45 -11.91 -5.06 2.11
CA GLU A 45 -11.80 -4.04 3.16
C GLU A 45 -10.71 -3.01 2.82
N PHE A 46 -9.58 -3.46 2.27
CA PHE A 46 -8.53 -2.59 1.80
C PHE A 46 -9.02 -1.66 0.69
N PHE A 47 -9.67 -2.18 -0.36
CA PHE A 47 -10.18 -1.36 -1.46
C PHE A 47 -11.23 -0.37 -0.99
N VAL A 48 -12.22 -0.81 -0.22
CA VAL A 48 -13.29 0.06 0.29
C VAL A 48 -12.76 1.20 1.17
N ARG A 49 -11.70 0.95 1.96
CA ARG A 49 -11.12 1.98 2.83
C ARG A 49 -10.10 2.87 2.14
N SER A 50 -9.50 2.40 1.07
CA SER A 50 -8.35 3.10 0.48
C SER A 50 -8.73 4.03 -0.65
N GLU A 51 -9.76 3.74 -1.43
CA GLU A 51 -10.18 4.61 -2.54
C GLU A 51 -10.52 6.04 -2.10
N PRO A 52 -11.33 6.27 -1.04
CA PRO A 52 -11.63 7.62 -0.60
C PRO A 52 -10.41 8.41 -0.09
N GLN A 53 -9.31 7.73 0.21
CA GLN A 53 -8.08 8.36 0.70
C GLN A 53 -7.11 8.72 -0.44
N ASN A 54 -7.30 8.18 -1.65
CA ASN A 54 -6.38 8.42 -2.75
C ASN A 54 -6.29 9.89 -3.10
N ASP A 55 -7.43 10.57 -3.23
CA ASP A 55 -7.48 12.01 -3.53
C ASP A 55 -6.74 12.83 -2.48
N ARG A 56 -6.97 12.52 -1.20
CA ARG A 56 -6.29 13.19 -0.10
C ARG A 56 -4.77 12.95 -0.12
N ILE A 57 -4.34 11.74 -0.43
CA ILE A 57 -2.92 11.39 -0.54
C ILE A 57 -2.28 12.15 -1.70
N LEU A 58 -2.92 12.18 -2.87
CA LEU A 58 -2.41 12.89 -4.04
C LEU A 58 -2.36 14.41 -3.80
N ASP A 59 -3.41 14.98 -3.18
CA ASP A 59 -3.40 16.38 -2.76
C ASP A 59 -2.22 16.69 -1.83
N TYR A 60 -1.99 15.84 -0.83
CA TYR A 60 -0.89 16.01 0.11
C TYR A 60 0.48 15.94 -0.57
N ILE A 61 0.69 14.93 -1.42
CA ILE A 61 1.94 14.77 -2.19
C ILE A 61 2.21 16.01 -3.06
N SER A 62 1.16 16.60 -3.65
CA SER A 62 1.29 17.78 -4.52
C SER A 62 1.74 19.05 -3.79
N GLN A 63 1.49 19.12 -2.48
CA GLN A 63 1.84 20.28 -1.66
C GLN A 63 3.31 20.26 -1.16
N ILE A 64 3.96 19.09 -1.22
CA ILE A 64 5.34 18.95 -0.77
C ILE A 64 6.29 19.50 -1.84
N ASN A 65 7.27 20.29 -1.40
CA ASN A 65 8.33 20.79 -2.28
C ASN A 65 9.43 19.74 -2.48
N TRP A 66 9.25 18.88 -3.49
CA TRP A 66 10.17 17.78 -3.81
C TRP A 66 11.51 18.23 -4.44
N HIS A 67 11.66 19.53 -4.77
CA HIS A 67 12.91 20.08 -5.27
C HIS A 67 13.86 20.54 -4.16
N ASP A 68 13.35 20.71 -2.95
CA ASP A 68 14.13 21.20 -1.82
C ASP A 68 14.93 20.05 -1.18
N SER A 69 16.16 19.86 -1.65
CA SER A 69 17.06 18.83 -1.13
C SER A 69 17.40 19.02 0.35
N ASP A 70 17.42 20.24 0.84
CA ASP A 70 17.75 20.51 2.25
C ASP A 70 16.55 20.14 3.14
N LEU A 71 15.33 20.44 2.69
CA LEU A 71 14.12 19.96 3.33
C LEU A 71 14.10 18.43 3.37
N LEU A 72 14.31 17.76 2.23
CA LEU A 72 14.31 16.30 2.16
C LEU A 72 15.35 15.68 3.08
N LYS A 73 16.59 16.19 3.09
CA LYS A 73 17.64 15.73 4.02
C LYS A 73 17.25 15.91 5.47
N SER A 74 16.61 17.04 5.81
CA SER A 74 16.13 17.31 7.18
C SER A 74 15.04 16.32 7.62
N LYS A 75 14.33 15.69 6.67
CA LYS A 75 13.32 14.68 6.88
C LYS A 75 13.86 13.23 6.82
N GLY A 76 15.18 13.08 6.69
CA GLY A 76 15.84 11.77 6.70
C GLY A 76 15.99 11.13 5.33
N PHE A 77 15.82 11.87 4.25
CA PHE A 77 16.12 11.37 2.90
C PHE A 77 17.61 11.30 2.66
N ASP A 78 18.04 10.20 2.05
CA ASP A 78 19.36 10.10 1.43
C ASP A 78 19.27 10.68 0.01
N CYS A 79 19.95 11.83 -0.22
CA CYS A 79 19.87 12.58 -1.45
C CYS A 79 21.24 12.66 -2.12
N ASP A 80 21.35 12.24 -3.38
CA ASP A 80 22.56 12.30 -4.21
C ASP A 80 22.56 13.41 -5.28
N GLY A 81 21.76 14.41 -5.09
CA GLY A 81 21.65 15.60 -5.96
C GLY A 81 20.56 15.49 -7.04
N LYS A 82 20.26 14.30 -7.56
CA LYS A 82 19.19 14.05 -8.56
C LYS A 82 18.08 13.19 -8.02
N THR A 83 18.42 12.34 -7.09
CA THR A 83 17.50 11.39 -6.46
C THR A 83 17.48 11.59 -4.96
N GLY A 84 16.36 11.26 -4.34
CA GLY A 84 16.20 11.22 -2.89
C GLY A 84 15.47 9.94 -2.51
N THR A 85 15.99 9.24 -1.51
CA THR A 85 15.36 7.99 -1.04
C THR A 85 15.14 8.06 0.47
N TYR A 86 13.92 7.77 0.88
CA TYR A 86 13.55 7.57 2.28
C TYR A 86 13.04 6.15 2.45
N ALA A 87 13.52 5.46 3.46
CA ALA A 87 13.03 4.15 3.84
C ALA A 87 12.83 4.08 5.35
N ASP A 88 11.62 3.73 5.77
CA ASP A 88 11.26 3.43 7.14
C ASP A 88 10.89 1.96 7.22
N ASP A 89 11.81 1.16 7.68
CA ASP A 89 11.79 -0.30 7.67
C ASP A 89 11.60 -0.87 6.22
N ASP A 90 11.40 -2.19 6.10
CA ASP A 90 11.14 -2.86 4.81
C ASP A 90 9.73 -2.61 4.24
N LYS A 91 8.92 -1.80 4.89
CA LYS A 91 7.48 -1.69 4.59
C LYS A 91 7.10 -0.39 3.91
N PHE A 92 7.79 0.69 4.20
CA PHE A 92 7.48 2.01 3.66
C PHE A 92 8.72 2.64 3.05
N SER A 93 8.59 3.12 1.81
CA SER A 93 9.67 3.84 1.14
C SER A 93 9.10 4.93 0.24
N ILE A 94 9.86 6.01 0.11
CA ILE A 94 9.63 7.08 -0.85
C ILE A 94 10.90 7.22 -1.69
N HIS A 95 10.73 7.22 -3.00
CA HIS A 95 11.80 7.50 -3.96
C HIS A 95 11.43 8.72 -4.78
N VAL A 96 12.35 9.66 -4.91
CA VAL A 96 12.18 10.91 -5.67
C VAL A 96 13.27 10.98 -6.73
N ALA A 97 12.91 11.22 -7.97
CA ALA A 97 13.87 11.36 -9.08
C ALA A 97 13.39 12.41 -10.09
N ASP A 98 14.29 12.86 -10.97
CA ASP A 98 13.92 13.75 -12.06
C ASP A 98 13.04 13.01 -13.08
N ALA A 99 11.95 13.63 -13.52
CA ALA A 99 11.01 13.03 -14.47
C ALA A 99 11.65 12.69 -15.82
N THR A 100 12.78 13.31 -16.15
CA THR A 100 13.57 13.01 -17.38
C THR A 100 14.22 11.62 -17.33
N SER A 101 14.34 11.04 -16.14
CA SER A 101 14.93 9.70 -15.93
C SER A 101 13.90 8.57 -16.09
N TYR A 102 12.63 8.92 -16.25
CA TYR A 102 11.53 7.96 -16.29
C TYR A 102 10.87 7.89 -17.68
N ASP A 103 10.45 6.69 -18.06
CA ASP A 103 9.60 6.53 -19.23
C ASP A 103 8.16 6.96 -18.88
N LYS A 104 7.78 8.14 -19.39
CA LYS A 104 6.46 8.72 -19.14
C LYS A 104 5.29 7.87 -19.67
N ALA A 105 5.57 6.84 -20.48
CA ALA A 105 4.54 5.96 -21.02
C ALA A 105 3.85 5.08 -19.95
N GLU A 106 4.48 4.92 -18.78
CA GLU A 106 3.92 4.11 -17.68
C GLU A 106 2.89 4.88 -16.83
N ILE A 107 2.80 6.20 -16.95
CA ILE A 107 1.89 7.00 -16.12
C ILE A 107 0.57 7.21 -16.85
N VAL A 108 -0.47 6.54 -16.37
CA VAL A 108 -1.73 6.30 -17.09
C VAL A 108 -2.84 7.27 -16.69
N SER A 109 -2.77 7.89 -15.51
CA SER A 109 -3.86 8.71 -14.94
C SER A 109 -3.42 10.14 -14.68
N GLU A 110 -4.39 11.07 -14.68
CA GLU A 110 -4.19 12.48 -14.37
C GLU A 110 -5.12 12.91 -13.24
N TYR A 111 -4.57 13.60 -12.24
CA TYR A 111 -5.30 14.15 -11.11
C TYR A 111 -4.82 15.59 -10.85
N LYS A 112 -5.69 16.59 -11.00
CA LYS A 112 -5.38 18.02 -10.77
C LYS A 112 -4.04 18.45 -11.42
N ASN A 113 -3.81 18.07 -12.67
CA ASN A 113 -2.56 18.28 -13.42
C ASN A 113 -1.34 17.48 -12.90
N ILE A 114 -1.56 16.47 -12.08
CA ILE A 114 -0.55 15.53 -11.63
C ILE A 114 -0.79 14.22 -12.33
N HIS A 115 0.24 13.69 -13.01
CA HIS A 115 0.20 12.35 -13.59
C HIS A 115 0.53 11.35 -12.49
N TYR A 116 -0.31 10.31 -12.33
CA TYR A 116 -0.09 9.29 -11.32
C TYR A 116 -0.47 7.90 -11.81
N GLU A 117 0.18 6.90 -11.25
CA GLU A 117 -0.20 5.50 -11.33
C GLU A 117 -0.47 4.99 -9.92
N TYR A 118 -1.60 4.33 -9.75
CA TYR A 118 -1.96 3.67 -8.50
C TYR A 118 -1.98 2.17 -8.71
N PHE A 119 -1.22 1.46 -7.92
CA PHE A 119 -1.16 0.02 -7.95
C PHE A 119 -1.44 -0.58 -6.56
N SER A 120 -2.30 -1.60 -6.54
CA SER A 120 -2.61 -2.35 -5.33
C SER A 120 -2.65 -3.83 -5.65
N TYR A 121 -1.91 -4.66 -4.91
CA TYR A 121 -1.92 -6.09 -5.10
C TYR A 121 -1.87 -6.87 -3.79
N LEU A 122 -2.34 -8.11 -3.85
CA LEU A 122 -2.21 -9.08 -2.78
C LEU A 122 -0.87 -9.81 -2.94
N SER A 123 -0.08 -9.88 -1.87
CA SER A 123 1.23 -10.55 -1.91
C SER A 123 1.08 -12.08 -1.99
N ASP A 124 2.13 -12.73 -2.49
CA ASP A 124 2.19 -14.14 -2.91
C ASP A 124 1.98 -15.19 -1.79
N THR A 125 1.87 -14.79 -0.54
CA THR A 125 1.66 -15.73 0.55
C THR A 125 0.17 -15.92 0.85
N LEU A 126 -0.38 -17.05 0.42
CA LEU A 126 -1.77 -17.48 0.66
C LEU A 126 -2.16 -17.57 2.14
N LEU A 127 -1.19 -17.74 3.04
CA LEU A 127 -1.45 -17.95 4.48
C LEU A 127 -1.58 -16.63 5.27
N ILE A 128 -0.88 -15.57 4.84
CA ILE A 128 -0.93 -14.25 5.48
C ILE A 128 -0.98 -13.22 4.36
N PRO A 129 -2.18 -12.84 3.90
CA PRO A 129 -2.31 -11.86 2.83
C PRO A 129 -1.68 -10.54 3.26
N GLN A 130 -0.67 -10.11 2.52
CA GLN A 130 -0.08 -8.78 2.61
C GLN A 130 -0.58 -7.97 1.43
N LEU A 131 -0.99 -6.75 1.68
CA LEU A 131 -1.38 -5.82 0.64
C LEU A 131 -0.29 -4.76 0.48
N ARG A 132 0.00 -4.42 -0.76
CA ARG A 132 0.95 -3.38 -1.12
C ARG A 132 0.23 -2.29 -1.89
N LYS A 133 0.49 -1.05 -1.55
CA LYS A 133 0.14 0.14 -2.32
C LYS A 133 1.40 0.78 -2.88
N SER A 134 1.32 1.20 -4.13
CA SER A 134 2.34 2.04 -4.75
C SER A 134 1.66 3.21 -5.46
N TYR A 135 2.23 4.37 -5.31
CA TYR A 135 1.89 5.58 -6.05
C TYR A 135 3.12 6.01 -6.83
N SER A 136 2.96 6.28 -8.11
CA SER A 136 3.96 6.97 -8.94
C SER A 136 3.32 8.28 -9.41
N VAL A 137 3.83 9.40 -8.93
CA VAL A 137 3.24 10.72 -9.14
C VAL A 137 4.28 11.64 -9.74
N ILE A 138 3.93 12.35 -10.81
CA ILE A 138 4.78 13.43 -11.33
C ILE A 138 4.28 14.75 -10.74
N VAL A 139 5.14 15.40 -9.96
CA VAL A 139 4.89 16.71 -9.36
C VAL A 139 6.04 17.65 -9.75
N ASN A 140 5.75 18.70 -10.52
CA ASN A 140 6.73 19.71 -10.90
C ASN A 140 8.06 19.12 -11.42
N ASP A 141 7.99 18.24 -12.43
CA ASP A 141 9.13 17.55 -13.05
C ASP A 141 9.92 16.60 -12.14
N LYS A 142 9.39 16.27 -10.96
CA LYS A 142 9.87 15.18 -10.12
C LYS A 142 8.90 14.01 -10.18
N VAL A 143 9.43 12.80 -10.30
CA VAL A 143 8.70 11.55 -10.07
C VAL A 143 8.85 11.19 -8.61
N VAL A 144 7.72 10.99 -7.93
CA VAL A 144 7.66 10.57 -6.53
C VAL A 144 7.01 9.19 -6.49
N GLU A 145 7.77 8.20 -6.13
CA GLU A 145 7.30 6.83 -5.95
C GLU A 145 7.16 6.52 -4.46
N ILE A 146 5.95 6.20 -4.05
CA ILE A 146 5.66 5.82 -2.66
C ILE A 146 5.22 4.37 -2.65
N THR A 147 5.90 3.55 -1.88
CA THR A 147 5.55 2.14 -1.69
C THR A 147 5.24 1.85 -0.23
N TYR A 148 4.10 1.22 0.01
CA TYR A 148 3.71 0.76 1.34
C TYR A 148 3.26 -0.70 1.32
N LYS A 149 4.04 -1.55 1.95
CA LYS A 149 3.73 -2.97 2.16
C LYS A 149 2.95 -3.15 3.46
N ASP A 150 2.14 -4.21 3.54
CA ASP A 150 1.31 -4.54 4.70
C ASP A 150 0.32 -3.41 5.08
N CYS A 151 -0.36 -2.89 4.07
CA CYS A 151 -1.29 -1.76 4.19
C CYS A 151 -2.51 -2.03 5.11
N LEU A 152 -2.70 -3.26 5.56
CA LEU A 152 -3.70 -3.61 6.57
C LEU A 152 -3.28 -3.24 8.00
N SER A 153 -1.99 -2.98 8.21
CA SER A 153 -1.48 -2.49 9.49
C SER A 153 -1.58 -0.97 9.58
N LYS A 154 -1.79 -0.46 10.78
CA LYS A 154 -1.65 0.98 11.05
C LYS A 154 -0.17 1.27 11.37
N PRO A 155 0.32 2.46 11.07
CA PRO A 155 -0.34 3.60 10.44
C PRO A 155 -0.54 3.43 8.94
N GLY A 156 -1.53 4.14 8.35
CA GLY A 156 -1.76 4.21 6.92
C GLY A 156 -0.69 5.05 6.20
N ILE A 157 -0.74 5.08 4.86
CA ILE A 157 0.19 5.91 4.05
C ILE A 157 0.12 7.38 4.47
N MET A 158 -1.10 7.91 4.67
CA MET A 158 -1.28 9.30 5.07
C MET A 158 -0.65 9.59 6.42
N ASP A 159 -0.86 8.72 7.42
CA ASP A 159 -0.26 8.86 8.75
C ASP A 159 1.29 8.84 8.68
N LYS A 160 1.87 8.04 7.76
CA LYS A 160 3.31 8.00 7.52
C LYS A 160 3.81 9.29 6.89
N LEU A 161 3.12 9.79 5.87
CA LEU A 161 3.49 11.05 5.19
C LEU A 161 3.37 12.25 6.16
N GLU A 162 2.29 12.34 6.92
CA GLU A 162 2.10 13.38 7.94
C GLU A 162 3.16 13.28 9.06
N GLY A 163 3.59 12.06 9.41
CA GLY A 163 4.68 11.84 10.37
C GLY A 163 6.03 12.37 9.87
N ILE A 164 6.30 12.30 8.57
CA ILE A 164 7.56 12.77 7.95
C ILE A 164 7.52 14.28 7.72
N PHE A 165 6.49 14.78 7.06
CA PHE A 165 6.43 16.16 6.57
C PHE A 165 5.62 17.11 7.47
N GLY A 166 4.81 16.58 8.39
CA GLY A 166 3.87 17.34 9.22
C GLY A 166 2.44 17.24 8.70
N ALA A 167 1.46 17.66 9.51
CA ALA A 167 0.07 17.71 9.06
C ALA A 167 -0.09 18.74 7.93
N ALA A 168 -0.96 18.45 6.96
CA ALA A 168 -1.33 19.43 5.93
C ALA A 168 -1.99 20.64 6.61
N ALA A 169 -1.57 21.85 6.23
CA ALA A 169 -2.09 23.11 6.72
C ALA A 169 -3.50 23.39 6.18
#